data_e7f7267c6c069041967a0f3f510cec79
#
_entry.id   e7f7267c6c069041967a0f3f510cec79
#
_cell.length_a   1.000
_cell.length_b   1.000
_cell.length_c   1.000
_cell.angle_alpha   90.00
_cell.angle_beta   90.00
_cell.angle_gamma   90.00
#
_symmetry.space_group_name_H-M   'P 1'
#
loop_
_entity.id
_entity.type
_entity.pdbx_description
1 polymer ?
#
loop_
_entity_poly.entity_id
_entity_poly.type
_entity_poly.pdbx_seq_one_letter_code
_entity_poly.pdbx_strand_id
1 'polypeptide(L)'
;QLVANDLSQFGDDVEVVFCNNDAMALGALQSIEAAGRTVGDNIFLVGVDALSEALDKVEEGKMTGTVFNDHISQSHSAADAAVKYLSGEENDHYIGCDYVKVTTDNVSDIKEMTK
;
A
#
# COMPACT_ATOMS: atom_id res chain seq x y z
N GLN A 1 9.08 14.59 -6.75
CA GLN A 1 9.72 15.30 -7.86
C GLN A 1 9.44 14.62 -9.21
N LEU A 2 9.62 13.28 -9.35
CA LEU A 2 9.37 12.56 -10.61
C LEU A 2 7.93 12.77 -11.10
N VAL A 3 6.94 12.44 -10.27
CA VAL A 3 5.52 12.62 -10.60
C VAL A 3 5.17 14.06 -10.94
N ALA A 4 5.75 15.04 -10.24
CA ALA A 4 5.54 16.46 -10.58
C ALA A 4 6.05 16.82 -11.99
N ASN A 5 7.19 16.25 -12.39
CA ASN A 5 7.74 16.43 -13.73
C ASN A 5 6.86 15.77 -14.80
N ASP A 6 6.40 14.54 -14.54
CA ASP A 6 5.55 13.78 -15.47
C ASP A 6 4.18 14.48 -15.66
N LEU A 7 3.56 14.96 -14.58
CA LEU A 7 2.32 15.73 -14.66
C LEU A 7 2.50 17.06 -15.39
N SER A 8 3.67 17.71 -15.24
CA SER A 8 3.99 18.93 -15.99
C SER A 8 4.20 18.66 -17.49
N GLN A 9 4.75 17.51 -17.83
CA GLN A 9 5.07 17.15 -19.22
C GLN A 9 3.87 16.59 -19.97
N PHE A 10 3.09 15.72 -19.33
CA PHE A 10 2.05 14.93 -19.95
C PHE A 10 0.62 15.37 -19.53
N GLY A 11 0.50 16.19 -18.50
CA GLY A 11 -0.78 16.75 -18.07
C GLY A 11 -1.85 15.71 -17.83
N ASP A 12 -2.98 15.88 -18.51
CA ASP A 12 -4.16 15.02 -18.34
C ASP A 12 -4.02 13.62 -18.97
N ASP A 13 -2.98 13.39 -19.75
CA ASP A 13 -2.69 12.04 -20.29
C ASP A 13 -2.22 11.08 -19.18
N VAL A 14 -1.80 11.60 -18.01
CA VAL A 14 -1.50 10.77 -16.84
C VAL A 14 -2.80 10.44 -16.10
N GLU A 15 -3.31 9.25 -16.27
CA GLU A 15 -4.56 8.80 -15.62
C GLU A 15 -4.31 7.95 -14.38
N VAL A 16 -3.15 7.28 -14.27
CA VAL A 16 -2.82 6.39 -13.15
C VAL A 16 -1.39 6.62 -12.70
N VAL A 17 -1.19 6.71 -11.39
CA VAL A 17 0.12 6.67 -10.74
C VAL A 17 0.19 5.43 -9.85
N PHE A 18 1.03 4.47 -10.26
CA PHE A 18 1.34 3.29 -9.48
C PHE A 18 2.69 3.47 -8.78
N CYS A 19 2.70 3.38 -7.46
CA CYS A 19 3.89 3.50 -6.63
C CYS A 19 4.25 2.16 -6.01
N ASN A 20 5.53 1.84 -5.94
CA ASN A 20 6.02 0.58 -5.39
C ASN A 20 5.78 0.46 -3.87
N ASN A 21 5.59 1.59 -3.18
CA ASN A 21 5.19 1.62 -1.78
C ASN A 21 4.37 2.87 -1.44
N ASP A 22 3.78 2.87 -0.26
CA ASP A 22 2.91 3.95 0.21
C ASP A 22 3.66 5.26 0.47
N ALA A 23 4.91 5.21 0.92
CA ALA A 23 5.69 6.44 1.12
C ALA A 23 5.90 7.20 -0.20
N MET A 24 6.14 6.48 -1.29
CA MET A 24 6.20 7.07 -2.64
C MET A 24 4.83 7.59 -3.08
N ALA A 25 3.75 6.85 -2.79
CA ALA A 25 2.39 7.26 -3.13
C ALA A 25 1.96 8.54 -2.37
N LEU A 26 2.29 8.65 -1.09
CA LEU A 26 2.03 9.85 -0.30
C LEU A 26 2.78 11.08 -0.86
N GLY A 27 4.03 10.88 -1.29
CA GLY A 27 4.79 11.93 -1.99
C GLY A 27 4.21 12.28 -3.37
N ALA A 28 3.69 11.29 -4.11
CA ALA A 28 3.01 11.50 -5.39
C ALA A 28 1.69 12.27 -5.21
N LEU A 29 0.92 11.96 -4.15
CA LEU A 29 -0.33 12.66 -3.82
C LEU A 29 -0.13 14.17 -3.72
N GLN A 30 0.93 14.61 -3.03
CA GLN A 30 1.25 16.03 -2.93
C GLN A 30 1.46 16.69 -4.31
N SER A 31 2.11 15.96 -5.23
CA SER A 31 2.33 16.46 -6.61
C SER A 31 1.04 16.50 -7.42
N ILE A 32 0.16 15.51 -7.23
CA ILE A 32 -1.16 15.43 -7.88
C ILE A 32 -2.04 16.60 -7.42
N GLU A 33 -2.13 16.84 -6.11
CA GLU A 33 -2.90 17.95 -5.54
C GLU A 33 -2.34 19.31 -5.98
N ALA A 34 -1.00 19.48 -6.00
CA ALA A 34 -0.35 20.69 -6.46
C ALA A 34 -0.59 20.98 -7.96
N ALA A 35 -0.80 19.95 -8.77
CA ALA A 35 -1.18 20.05 -10.17
C ALA A 35 -2.69 20.32 -10.38
N GLY A 36 -3.47 20.46 -9.30
CA GLY A 36 -4.91 20.69 -9.36
C GLY A 36 -5.71 19.45 -9.77
N ARG A 37 -5.11 18.26 -9.69
CA ARG A 37 -5.77 16.97 -10.01
C ARG A 37 -6.40 16.38 -8.77
N THR A 38 -7.47 15.61 -8.95
CA THR A 38 -8.22 14.99 -7.87
C THR A 38 -8.25 13.47 -8.04
N VAL A 39 -7.71 12.75 -7.05
CA VAL A 39 -7.75 11.29 -7.05
C VAL A 39 -9.18 10.78 -6.97
N GLY A 40 -9.50 9.80 -7.80
CA GLY A 40 -10.85 9.23 -7.92
C GLY A 40 -11.77 9.93 -8.92
N ASP A 41 -11.35 11.09 -9.45
CA ASP A 41 -12.09 11.86 -10.46
C ASP A 41 -11.36 11.78 -11.82
N ASN A 42 -10.15 12.31 -11.90
CA ASN A 42 -9.41 12.42 -13.15
C ASN A 42 -8.00 11.79 -13.09
N ILE A 43 -7.65 11.16 -11.98
CA ILE A 43 -6.42 10.40 -11.80
C ILE A 43 -6.61 9.35 -10.70
N PHE A 44 -5.91 8.23 -10.82
CA PHE A 44 -5.92 7.17 -9.80
C PHE A 44 -4.53 7.00 -9.20
N LEU A 45 -4.46 6.78 -7.88
CA LEU A 45 -3.21 6.63 -7.15
C LEU A 45 -3.24 5.37 -6.31
N VAL A 46 -2.26 4.49 -6.50
CA VAL A 46 -2.12 3.26 -5.71
C VAL A 46 -0.70 3.09 -5.18
N GLY A 47 -0.61 2.54 -3.98
CA GLY A 47 0.62 2.21 -3.28
C GLY A 47 0.65 0.75 -2.84
N VAL A 48 1.61 0.42 -2.00
CA VAL A 48 1.81 -0.91 -1.38
C VAL A 48 2.33 -0.69 0.03
N ASP A 49 1.98 -1.53 0.96
CA ASP A 49 2.36 -1.75 2.36
C ASP A 49 1.22 -1.52 3.36
N ALA A 50 0.23 -0.72 3.05
CA ALA A 50 -0.84 -0.30 3.95
C ALA A 50 -0.33 0.42 5.21
N LEU A 51 0.58 1.39 5.03
CA LEU A 51 1.01 2.27 6.10
C LEU A 51 -0.18 3.04 6.68
N SER A 52 -0.17 3.30 7.98
CA SER A 52 -1.29 3.97 8.66
C SER A 52 -1.71 5.28 7.99
N GLU A 53 -0.75 6.12 7.57
CA GLU A 53 -1.04 7.36 6.86
C GLU A 53 -1.68 7.12 5.48
N ALA A 54 -1.24 6.08 4.76
CA ALA A 54 -1.84 5.71 3.48
C ALA A 54 -3.25 5.17 3.65
N LEU A 55 -3.51 4.36 4.69
CA LEU A 55 -4.86 3.90 5.04
C LEU A 55 -5.81 5.08 5.32
N ASP A 56 -5.33 6.12 6.02
CA ASP A 56 -6.10 7.35 6.23
C ASP A 56 -6.43 8.02 4.89
N LYS A 57 -5.47 8.07 3.94
CA LYS A 57 -5.70 8.65 2.62
C LYS A 57 -6.64 7.81 1.75
N VAL A 58 -6.64 6.49 1.88
CA VAL A 58 -7.62 5.62 1.22
C VAL A 58 -9.02 5.87 1.79
N GLU A 59 -9.16 5.94 3.11
CA GLU A 59 -10.44 6.23 3.78
C GLU A 59 -10.99 7.62 3.42
N GLU A 60 -10.11 8.63 3.29
CA GLU A 60 -10.45 9.97 2.83
C GLU A 60 -10.77 10.06 1.32
N GLY A 61 -10.57 8.99 0.54
CA GLY A 61 -10.72 8.99 -0.91
C GLY A 61 -9.60 9.71 -1.67
N LYS A 62 -8.48 10.00 -1.01
CA LYS A 62 -7.28 10.67 -1.59
C LYS A 62 -6.26 9.71 -2.14
N MET A 63 -6.40 8.43 -1.88
CA MET A 63 -5.73 7.32 -2.55
C MET A 63 -6.78 6.32 -3.01
N THR A 64 -6.62 5.79 -4.20
CA THR A 64 -7.53 4.78 -4.76
C THR A 64 -7.45 3.47 -4.00
N GLY A 65 -6.26 3.14 -3.53
CA GLY A 65 -6.03 1.95 -2.73
C GLY A 65 -4.55 1.72 -2.44
N THR A 66 -4.32 0.72 -1.64
CA THR A 66 -3.00 0.16 -1.35
C THR A 66 -3.11 -1.36 -1.25
N VAL A 67 -2.00 -2.01 -0.97
CA VAL A 67 -1.94 -3.47 -0.73
C VAL A 67 -1.36 -3.69 0.66
N PHE A 68 -2.11 -4.36 1.53
CA PHE A 68 -1.61 -4.77 2.83
C PHE A 68 -0.60 -5.91 2.66
N ASN A 69 0.65 -5.60 2.93
CA ASN A 69 1.74 -6.55 3.02
C ASN A 69 1.74 -7.08 4.47
N ASP A 70 1.00 -8.16 4.71
CA ASP A 70 0.67 -8.67 6.05
C ASP A 70 1.91 -8.99 6.89
N HIS A 71 2.51 -7.94 7.43
CA HIS A 71 3.68 -8.02 8.31
C HIS A 71 3.40 -8.75 9.63
N ILE A 72 2.15 -8.81 10.06
CA ILE A 72 1.72 -9.51 11.28
C ILE A 72 1.83 -11.01 11.05
N SER A 73 1.18 -11.54 10.02
CA SER A 73 1.28 -12.95 9.66
C SER A 73 2.69 -13.36 9.29
N GLN A 74 3.44 -12.50 8.60
CA GLN A 74 4.86 -12.75 8.25
C GLN A 74 5.73 -12.89 9.51
N SER A 75 5.60 -11.97 10.47
CA SER A 75 6.39 -12.02 11.71
C SER A 75 6.05 -13.21 12.59
N HIS A 76 4.77 -13.55 12.73
CA HIS A 76 4.34 -14.73 13.46
C HIS A 76 4.82 -16.02 12.80
N SER A 77 4.62 -16.16 11.49
CA SER A 77 5.07 -17.35 10.74
C SER A 77 6.59 -17.52 10.80
N ALA A 78 7.35 -16.43 10.74
CA ALA A 78 8.81 -16.48 10.88
C ALA A 78 9.23 -16.93 12.30
N ALA A 79 8.58 -16.42 13.34
CA ALA A 79 8.85 -16.83 14.71
C ALA A 79 8.50 -18.31 14.95
N ASP A 80 7.33 -18.76 14.49
CA ASP A 80 6.90 -20.14 14.59
C ASP A 80 7.85 -21.09 13.84
N ALA A 81 8.27 -20.73 12.64
CA ALA A 81 9.25 -21.50 11.87
C ALA A 81 10.60 -21.60 12.60
N ALA A 82 11.06 -20.51 13.22
CA ALA A 82 12.29 -20.53 14.02
C ALA A 82 12.18 -21.46 15.24
N VAL A 83 11.06 -21.40 15.96
CA VAL A 83 10.80 -22.30 17.12
C VAL A 83 10.78 -23.75 16.68
N LYS A 84 10.07 -24.11 15.61
CA LYS A 84 10.03 -25.45 15.03
C LYS A 84 11.44 -25.95 14.69
N TYR A 85 12.21 -25.13 13.98
CA TYR A 85 13.58 -25.49 13.61
C TYR A 85 14.47 -25.75 14.83
N LEU A 86 14.40 -24.91 15.86
CA LEU A 86 15.17 -25.07 17.10
C LEU A 86 14.74 -26.30 17.91
N SER A 87 13.47 -26.73 17.77
CA SER A 87 12.93 -27.94 18.39
C SER A 87 13.25 -29.22 17.61
N GLY A 88 13.94 -29.13 16.47
CA GLY A 88 14.29 -30.26 15.61
C GLY A 88 13.12 -30.73 14.73
N GLU A 89 12.09 -29.92 14.56
CA GLU A 89 10.97 -30.18 13.66
C GLU A 89 11.28 -29.65 12.25
N GLU A 90 10.71 -30.27 11.24
CA GLU A 90 10.84 -29.80 9.86
C GLU A 90 9.87 -28.65 9.57
N ASN A 91 10.33 -27.69 8.81
CA ASN A 91 9.51 -26.64 8.23
C ASN A 91 9.24 -26.90 6.74
N ASP A 92 8.13 -26.38 6.25
CA ASP A 92 7.91 -26.28 4.81
C ASP A 92 8.98 -25.38 4.16
N HIS A 93 9.34 -25.69 2.92
CA HIS A 93 10.29 -24.86 2.15
C HIS A 93 9.76 -23.45 1.85
N TYR A 94 8.45 -23.29 1.85
CA TYR A 94 7.76 -22.05 1.59
C TYR A 94 6.58 -21.88 2.54
N ILE A 95 6.58 -20.78 3.27
CA ILE A 95 5.48 -20.38 4.15
C ILE A 95 4.95 -19.05 3.60
N GLY A 96 3.85 -19.13 2.86
CA GLY A 96 3.25 -17.95 2.22
C GLY A 96 2.41 -17.12 3.19
N CYS A 97 2.49 -15.80 3.04
CA CYS A 97 1.55 -14.86 3.64
C CYS A 97 0.93 -14.04 2.51
N ASP A 98 -0.40 -14.03 2.44
CA ASP A 98 -1.12 -13.41 1.33
C ASP A 98 -1.10 -11.87 1.44
N TYR A 99 -1.02 -11.23 0.28
CA TYR A 99 -1.26 -9.80 0.18
C TYR A 99 -2.76 -9.52 0.07
N VAL A 100 -3.23 -8.47 0.73
CA VAL A 100 -4.64 -8.08 0.72
C VAL A 100 -4.80 -6.73 0.03
N LYS A 101 -5.62 -6.70 -1.01
CA LYS A 101 -6.02 -5.45 -1.67
C LYS A 101 -6.83 -4.60 -0.68
N VAL A 102 -6.47 -3.32 -0.55
CA VAL A 102 -7.13 -2.35 0.33
C VAL A 102 -7.72 -1.22 -0.49
N THR A 103 -9.01 -1.03 -0.33
CA THR A 103 -9.78 0.07 -0.92
C THR A 103 -10.70 0.67 0.16
N THR A 104 -11.50 1.66 -0.20
CA THR A 104 -12.51 2.22 0.71
C THR A 104 -13.48 1.18 1.26
N ASP A 105 -13.65 0.04 0.56
CA ASP A 105 -14.61 -1.01 0.97
C ASP A 105 -14.15 -1.79 2.21
N ASN A 106 -12.83 -1.91 2.43
CA ASN A 106 -12.26 -2.72 3.51
C ASN A 106 -11.16 -2.03 4.33
N VAL A 107 -10.88 -0.76 4.08
CA VAL A 107 -9.81 -0.03 4.77
C VAL A 107 -9.99 0.01 6.29
N SER A 108 -11.23 0.10 6.77
CA SER A 108 -11.53 0.10 8.21
C SER A 108 -11.14 -1.22 8.88
N ASP A 109 -11.37 -2.35 8.22
CA ASP A 109 -11.00 -3.68 8.75
C ASP A 109 -9.48 -3.82 8.85
N ILE A 110 -8.75 -3.34 7.84
CA ILE A 110 -7.28 -3.35 7.86
C ILE A 110 -6.74 -2.41 8.95
N LYS A 111 -7.32 -1.23 9.14
CA LYS A 111 -6.96 -0.32 10.23
C LYS A 111 -7.16 -0.94 11.62
N GLU A 112 -8.21 -1.73 11.81
CA GLU A 112 -8.43 -2.48 13.05
C GLU A 112 -7.37 -3.57 13.28
N MET A 113 -6.97 -4.29 12.23
CA MET A 113 -5.95 -5.35 12.30
C MET A 113 -4.55 -4.82 12.61
N THR A 114 -4.26 -3.58 12.24
CA THR A 114 -2.92 -2.97 12.33
C THR A 114 -2.75 -2.05 13.55
N LYS A 115 -3.74 -1.97 14.43
CA LYS A 115 -3.67 -1.27 15.72
C LYS A 115 -2.88 -2.12 16.71
#